data_2b5bb77a5705574a6174bbcc353785a5
#
_entry.id   2b5bb77a5705574a6174bbcc353785a5
#
_cell.length_a   1.000
_cell.length_b   1.000
_cell.length_c   1.000
_cell.angle_alpha   90.00
_cell.angle_beta   90.00
_cell.angle_gamma   90.00
#
_symmetry.space_group_name_H-M   'P 1'
#
loop_
_entity.id
_entity.type
_entity.pdbx_description
1 polymer ?
#
loop_
_entity_poly.entity_id
_entity_poly.type
_entity_poly.pdbx_seq_one_letter_code
_entity_poly.pdbx_strand_id
1 'polypeptide(L)'
;MKLLTLNTHSLIEPAYEAKRDAFVEFIRKEQPDVFALQEVNQTAAAPLLGNAPAGYYPCPGNMVLLKADNHAAAVARMLEQRGVHYYWSWLPAKVGYDIYDEGAAVFSRAPI
;
A
#
# COMPACT_ATOMS: atom_id res chain seq x y z
N MET A 1 17.02 10.88 -9.49
CA MET A 1 16.07 10.01 -8.77
C MET A 1 14.75 10.74 -8.57
N LYS A 2 13.63 10.08 -8.84
CA LYS A 2 12.32 10.67 -8.65
C LYS A 2 11.69 10.08 -7.38
N LEU A 3 11.34 10.94 -6.42
CA LEU A 3 10.74 10.55 -5.15
C LEU A 3 9.35 11.16 -5.03
N LEU A 4 8.44 10.43 -4.41
CA LEU A 4 7.09 10.89 -4.14
C LEU A 4 6.69 10.51 -2.72
N THR A 5 5.97 11.39 -2.04
CA THR A 5 5.33 11.06 -0.76
C THR A 5 3.89 11.58 -0.80
N LEU A 6 2.97 10.83 -0.19
CA LEU A 6 1.56 11.16 -0.21
C LEU A 6 0.84 10.61 1.01
N ASN A 7 0.05 11.45 1.68
CA ASN A 7 -0.91 10.98 2.66
C ASN A 7 -2.16 10.52 1.91
N THR A 8 -2.46 9.22 1.96
CA THR A 8 -3.50 8.64 1.11
C THR A 8 -4.90 8.68 1.71
N HIS A 9 -5.03 8.89 3.03
CA HIS A 9 -6.27 8.66 3.78
C HIS A 9 -6.89 7.27 3.54
N SER A 10 -6.48 6.60 2.49
CA SER A 10 -6.75 5.19 2.23
C SER A 10 -8.25 4.85 2.28
N LEU A 11 -8.63 3.80 3.03
CA LEU A 11 -9.99 3.29 3.03
C LEU A 11 -11.05 4.26 3.56
N ILE A 12 -10.66 5.30 4.30
CA ILE A 12 -11.60 6.28 4.82
C ILE A 12 -11.94 7.38 3.81
N GLU A 13 -11.27 7.41 2.66
CA GLU A 13 -11.52 8.42 1.64
C GLU A 13 -12.87 8.18 0.95
N PRO A 14 -13.70 9.22 0.78
CA PRO A 14 -14.89 9.11 -0.08
C PRO A 14 -14.46 8.75 -1.50
N ALA A 15 -15.22 7.88 -2.16
CA ALA A 15 -14.91 7.39 -3.51
C ALA A 15 -13.53 6.73 -3.57
N TYR A 16 -13.18 5.96 -2.55
CA TYR A 16 -11.88 5.32 -2.40
C TYR A 16 -11.40 4.61 -3.67
N GLU A 17 -12.26 3.78 -4.29
CA GLU A 17 -11.85 2.98 -5.44
C GLU A 17 -11.44 3.86 -6.62
N ALA A 18 -12.20 4.92 -6.90
CA ALA A 18 -11.87 5.83 -8.00
C ALA A 18 -10.58 6.58 -7.74
N LYS A 19 -10.36 7.01 -6.50
CA LYS A 19 -9.12 7.72 -6.12
C LYS A 19 -7.92 6.78 -6.15
N ARG A 20 -8.09 5.53 -5.71
CA ARG A 20 -7.05 4.52 -5.80
C ARG A 20 -6.66 4.26 -7.24
N ASP A 21 -7.65 4.09 -8.12
CA ASP A 21 -7.40 3.82 -9.53
C ASP A 21 -6.67 4.98 -10.19
N ALA A 22 -7.05 6.22 -9.88
CA ALA A 22 -6.38 7.41 -10.39
C ALA A 22 -4.93 7.49 -9.90
N PHE A 23 -4.69 7.15 -8.63
CA PHE A 23 -3.34 7.14 -8.08
C PHE A 23 -2.46 6.08 -8.76
N VAL A 24 -2.99 4.87 -8.94
CA VAL A 24 -2.25 3.80 -9.61
C VAL A 24 -1.88 4.22 -11.04
N GLU A 25 -2.79 4.87 -11.75
CA GLU A 25 -2.53 5.35 -13.10
C GLU A 25 -1.45 6.44 -13.10
N PHE A 26 -1.47 7.33 -12.10
CA PHE A 26 -0.43 8.33 -11.92
C PHE A 26 0.94 7.68 -11.73
N ILE A 27 1.04 6.67 -10.86
CA ILE A 27 2.30 5.95 -10.62
C ILE A 27 2.75 5.24 -11.89
N ARG A 28 1.83 4.61 -12.62
CA ARG A 28 2.16 3.93 -13.87
C ARG A 28 2.79 4.88 -14.88
N LYS A 29 2.28 6.10 -14.96
CA LYS A 29 2.80 7.10 -15.90
C LYS A 29 4.12 7.70 -15.43
N GLU A 30 4.21 8.08 -14.17
CA GLU A 30 5.37 8.80 -13.64
C GLU A 30 6.51 7.90 -13.23
N GLN A 31 6.22 6.67 -12.81
CA GLN A 31 7.19 5.67 -12.37
C GLN A 31 8.28 6.24 -11.46
N PRO A 32 7.92 6.84 -10.31
CA PRO A 32 8.92 7.32 -9.37
C PRO A 32 9.82 6.17 -8.92
N ASP A 33 11.07 6.46 -8.60
CA ASP A 33 12.00 5.44 -8.14
C ASP A 33 11.60 4.90 -6.78
N VAL A 34 11.13 5.79 -5.90
CA VAL A 34 10.62 5.45 -4.56
C VAL A 34 9.40 6.31 -4.27
N PHE A 35 8.36 5.70 -3.72
CA PHE A 35 7.26 6.49 -3.17
C PHE A 35 6.84 5.95 -1.82
N ALA A 36 6.54 6.89 -0.90
CA ALA A 36 6.13 6.59 0.46
C ALA A 36 4.71 7.09 0.67
N LEU A 37 3.89 6.24 1.29
CA LEU A 37 2.49 6.54 1.54
C LEU A 37 2.23 6.53 3.04
N GLN A 38 1.48 7.52 3.52
CA GLN A 38 1.04 7.60 4.91
C GLN A 38 -0.46 7.31 4.99
N GLU A 39 -0.93 6.96 6.20
CA GLU A 39 -2.32 6.57 6.46
C GLU A 39 -2.78 5.44 5.56
N VAL A 40 -1.93 4.42 5.44
CA VAL A 40 -2.21 3.24 4.64
C VAL A 40 -2.92 2.24 5.54
N ASN A 41 -4.21 2.06 5.33
CA ASN A 41 -5.08 1.31 6.22
C ASN A 41 -5.42 -0.08 5.70
N GLN A 42 -5.81 -0.92 6.62
CA GLN A 42 -6.58 -2.15 6.36
C GLN A 42 -7.62 -2.27 7.46
N THR A 43 -8.73 -2.95 7.17
CA THR A 43 -9.74 -3.21 8.19
C THR A 43 -9.23 -4.31 9.13
N ALA A 44 -9.16 -4.01 10.42
CA ALA A 44 -8.59 -4.95 11.40
C ALA A 44 -9.33 -6.28 11.43
N ALA A 45 -10.64 -6.26 11.22
CA ALA A 45 -11.49 -7.45 11.23
C ALA A 45 -11.62 -8.14 9.86
N ALA A 46 -10.96 -7.61 8.81
CA ALA A 46 -11.03 -8.23 7.48
C ALA A 46 -10.29 -9.58 7.47
N PRO A 47 -10.64 -10.47 6.52
CA PRO A 47 -9.91 -11.73 6.37
C PRO A 47 -8.43 -11.50 6.05
N LEU A 48 -7.60 -12.48 6.38
CA LEU A 48 -6.19 -12.45 5.99
C LEU A 48 -6.07 -12.46 4.47
N LEU A 49 -5.07 -11.75 3.95
CA LEU A 49 -4.84 -11.66 2.52
C LEU A 49 -4.45 -12.99 1.89
N GLY A 50 -3.76 -13.84 2.64
CA GLY A 50 -3.20 -15.06 2.09
C GLY A 50 -1.87 -14.77 1.41
N ASN A 51 -1.81 -14.90 0.08
CA ASN A 51 -0.59 -14.61 -0.66
C ASN A 51 -0.47 -13.13 -0.96
N ALA A 52 0.60 -12.50 -0.50
CA ALA A 52 0.86 -11.09 -0.79
C ALA A 52 1.22 -10.92 -2.28
N PRO A 53 0.86 -9.78 -2.90
CA PRO A 53 1.33 -9.46 -4.25
C PRO A 53 2.86 -9.46 -4.32
N ALA A 54 3.38 -9.72 -5.52
CA ALA A 54 4.81 -9.80 -5.75
C ALA A 54 5.55 -8.57 -5.24
N GLY A 55 6.78 -8.77 -4.77
CA GLY A 55 7.64 -7.69 -4.31
C GLY A 55 7.47 -7.33 -2.83
N TYR A 56 6.56 -7.98 -2.11
CA TYR A 56 6.37 -7.71 -0.69
C TYR A 56 7.57 -8.13 0.14
N TYR A 57 8.06 -7.22 0.98
CA TYR A 57 9.09 -7.49 1.96
C TYR A 57 8.51 -7.24 3.35
N PRO A 58 8.28 -8.28 4.15
CA PRO A 58 7.74 -8.09 5.51
C PRO A 58 8.69 -7.25 6.35
N CYS A 59 8.15 -6.25 7.05
CA CYS A 59 8.95 -5.43 7.94
C CYS A 59 9.38 -6.25 9.16
N PRO A 60 10.68 -6.34 9.45
CA PRO A 60 11.14 -7.14 10.60
C PRO A 60 10.48 -6.69 11.91
N GLY A 61 10.03 -7.63 12.72
CA GLY A 61 9.37 -7.34 14.00
C GLY A 61 7.90 -6.98 13.90
N ASN A 62 7.35 -6.87 12.70
CA ASN A 62 5.93 -6.59 12.52
C ASN A 62 5.10 -7.85 12.81
N MET A 63 4.18 -7.75 13.78
CA MET A 63 3.30 -8.84 14.18
C MET A 63 1.93 -8.76 13.53
N VAL A 64 1.63 -7.70 12.79
CA VAL A 64 0.32 -7.50 12.16
C VAL A 64 0.37 -8.04 10.74
N LEU A 65 -0.48 -9.02 10.45
CA LEU A 65 -0.53 -9.65 9.13
C LEU A 65 -1.35 -8.80 8.16
N LEU A 66 -1.04 -8.93 6.86
CA LEU A 66 -1.81 -8.24 5.82
C LEU A 66 -3.24 -8.79 5.75
N LYS A 67 -4.19 -7.88 5.66
CA LYS A 67 -5.61 -8.22 5.49
C LYS A 67 -6.00 -8.05 4.03
N ALA A 68 -7.14 -8.64 3.67
CA ALA A 68 -7.61 -8.67 2.28
C ALA A 68 -7.80 -7.28 1.67
N ASP A 69 -8.14 -6.27 2.47
CA ASP A 69 -8.37 -4.91 1.99
C ASP A 69 -7.19 -3.95 2.25
N ASN A 70 -6.00 -4.46 2.57
CA ASN A 70 -4.84 -3.61 2.78
C ASN A 70 -4.59 -2.72 1.55
N HIS A 71 -4.53 -1.41 1.78
CA HIS A 71 -4.40 -0.45 0.68
C HIS A 71 -3.09 -0.61 -0.10
N ALA A 72 -1.96 -0.85 0.60
CA ALA A 72 -0.68 -1.05 -0.07
C ALA A 72 -0.70 -2.30 -0.94
N ALA A 73 -1.28 -3.39 -0.44
CA ALA A 73 -1.41 -4.62 -1.21
C ALA A 73 -2.27 -4.41 -2.46
N ALA A 74 -3.36 -3.64 -2.35
CA ALA A 74 -4.21 -3.32 -3.49
C ALA A 74 -3.44 -2.52 -4.55
N VAL A 75 -2.69 -1.52 -4.14
CA VAL A 75 -1.86 -0.71 -5.05
C VAL A 75 -0.81 -1.60 -5.73
N ALA A 76 -0.11 -2.44 -4.97
CA ALA A 76 0.92 -3.33 -5.52
C ALA A 76 0.32 -4.28 -6.57
N ARG A 77 -0.83 -4.89 -6.26
CA ARG A 77 -1.49 -5.80 -7.19
C ARG A 77 -1.89 -5.09 -8.48
N MET A 78 -2.48 -3.91 -8.36
CA MET A 78 -2.93 -3.16 -9.53
C MET A 78 -1.77 -2.72 -10.42
N LEU A 79 -0.64 -2.33 -9.83
CA LEU A 79 0.56 -2.00 -10.60
C LEU A 79 1.10 -3.22 -11.35
N GLU A 80 1.17 -4.38 -10.68
CA GLU A 80 1.59 -5.61 -11.35
C GLU A 80 0.69 -5.96 -12.53
N GLN A 81 -0.62 -5.80 -12.39
CA GLN A 81 -1.58 -6.03 -13.47
C GLN A 81 -1.34 -5.11 -14.68
N ARG A 82 -0.72 -3.95 -14.44
CA ARG A 82 -0.38 -2.98 -15.49
C ARG A 82 1.05 -3.10 -15.99
N GLY A 83 1.76 -4.16 -15.57
CA GLY A 83 3.13 -4.41 -16.00
C GLY A 83 4.18 -3.55 -15.30
N VAL A 84 3.85 -2.94 -14.17
CA VAL A 84 4.77 -2.09 -13.41
C VAL A 84 5.08 -2.79 -12.10
N HIS A 85 6.35 -3.15 -11.91
CA HIS A 85 6.78 -3.88 -10.72
C HIS A 85 7.46 -2.96 -9.72
N TYR A 86 7.02 -3.03 -8.46
CA TYR A 86 7.66 -2.39 -7.31
C TYR A 86 7.90 -3.42 -6.21
N TYR A 87 9.02 -3.28 -5.52
CA TYR A 87 9.21 -3.92 -4.22
C TYR A 87 8.55 -3.03 -3.18
N TRP A 88 7.91 -3.61 -2.17
CA TRP A 88 7.14 -2.81 -1.22
C TRP A 88 7.10 -3.44 0.15
N SER A 89 6.89 -2.59 1.16
CA SER A 89 6.70 -3.02 2.54
C SER A 89 5.64 -2.14 3.20
N TRP A 90 4.98 -2.69 4.21
CA TRP A 90 3.97 -1.98 4.98
C TRP A 90 4.22 -2.21 6.46
N LEU A 91 4.14 -1.14 7.26
CA LEU A 91 4.33 -1.19 8.70
C LEU A 91 3.16 -0.51 9.39
N PRO A 92 2.38 -1.23 10.23
CA PRO A 92 1.33 -0.60 11.01
C PRO A 92 1.96 0.28 12.09
N ALA A 93 1.35 1.43 12.32
CA ALA A 93 1.81 2.40 13.31
C ALA A 93 0.85 2.53 14.48
N LYS A 94 -0.45 2.41 14.22
CA LYS A 94 -1.47 2.57 15.26
C LYS A 94 -2.81 2.00 14.76
N VAL A 95 -3.78 1.91 15.69
CA VAL A 95 -5.18 1.61 15.32
C VAL A 95 -5.85 2.94 14.97
N GLY A 96 -6.37 3.05 13.73
CA GLY A 96 -7.07 4.23 13.26
C GLY A 96 -8.57 4.05 13.37
N TYR A 97 -9.28 5.00 14.00
CA TYR A 97 -10.74 4.99 14.13
C TYR A 97 -11.28 3.68 14.73
N ASP A 98 -10.50 3.01 15.57
CA ASP A 98 -10.83 1.75 16.26
C ASP A 98 -11.18 0.57 15.36
N ILE A 99 -11.24 0.74 14.05
CA ILE A 99 -11.61 -0.33 13.10
C ILE A 99 -10.51 -0.62 12.07
N TYR A 100 -9.50 0.24 11.96
CA TYR A 100 -8.41 0.06 11.00
C TYR A 100 -7.08 -0.15 11.70
N ASP A 101 -6.24 -1.02 11.11
CA ASP A 101 -4.81 -0.98 11.36
C ASP A 101 -4.25 0.08 10.41
N GLU A 102 -3.69 1.15 10.94
CA GLU A 102 -3.16 2.25 10.15
C GLU A 102 -1.64 2.22 10.15
N GLY A 103 -1.05 2.39 8.99
CA GLY A 103 0.40 2.32 8.86
C GLY A 103 0.95 3.18 7.74
N ALA A 104 2.18 2.88 7.37
CA ALA A 104 2.87 3.52 6.27
C ALA A 104 3.38 2.44 5.32
N ALA A 105 3.54 2.80 4.05
CA ALA A 105 4.10 1.89 3.06
C ALA A 105 5.20 2.59 2.27
N VAL A 106 6.18 1.82 1.84
CA VAL A 106 7.23 2.29 0.95
C VAL A 106 7.26 1.35 -0.26
N PHE A 107 7.33 1.96 -1.42
CA PHE A 107 7.47 1.25 -2.69
C PHE A 107 8.76 1.68 -3.35
N SER A 108 9.53 0.74 -3.88
CA SER A 108 10.83 1.01 -4.52
C SER A 108 10.97 0.18 -5.79
N ARG A 109 11.52 0.78 -6.83
CA ARG A 109 11.85 0.03 -8.06
C ARG A 109 13.02 -0.90 -7.85
N ALA A 110 13.89 -0.59 -6.92
CA ALA A 110 15.01 -1.45 -6.53
C ALA A 110 14.63 -2.30 -5.32
N PRO A 111 15.24 -3.49 -5.13
CA PRO A 111 14.96 -4.33 -3.96
C PRO A 111 15.19 -3.58 -2.65
N ILE A 112 14.33 -3.88 -1.69
CA ILE A 112 14.40 -3.28 -0.35
C ILE A 112 15.47 -4.02 0.49
#